data_42adab44091db905d59156fe8494990e
#
_entry.id   42adab44091db905d59156fe8494990e
#
_cell.length_a   1.000
_cell.length_b   1.000
_cell.length_c   1.000
_cell.angle_alpha   90.00
_cell.angle_beta   90.00
_cell.angle_gamma   90.00
#
_symmetry.space_group_name_H-M   'P 1'
#
loop_
_entity.id
_entity.type
_entity.pdbx_description
1 polymer ?
#
loop_
_entity_poly.entity_id
_entity_poly.type
_entity_poly.pdbx_seq_one_letter_code
_entity_poly.pdbx_strand_id
1 'polypeptide(L)'
;MKILFAASEAAPFAKTGGLADVAGGLPPALAALGHDVRVVIPRYRCVDRERFKLRSLTSFYVPVGAWKERCEVLAGRMDSRVKAYFIEKDRYFDRPGLYGTAQGDYADNAERFLFFSRAALELCRAIDFTPDIVHCNDWQTGFMPLDRKSVV
;
A
#
# COMPACT_ATOMS: atom_id res chain seq x y z
N MET A 1 -15.98 1.55 12.39
CA MET A 1 -15.62 2.30 11.18
C MET A 1 -14.78 1.40 10.27
N LYS A 2 -14.84 1.65 8.97
CA LYS A 2 -13.95 1.05 7.97
C LYS A 2 -12.77 1.97 7.73
N ILE A 3 -11.55 1.49 7.89
CA ILE A 3 -10.33 2.30 7.80
C ILE A 3 -9.39 1.68 6.76
N LEU A 4 -9.06 2.45 5.71
CA LEU A 4 -7.95 2.14 4.84
C LEU A 4 -6.69 2.78 5.41
N PHE A 5 -5.72 1.97 5.82
CA PHE A 5 -4.43 2.43 6.32
C PHE A 5 -3.38 2.26 5.23
N ALA A 6 -2.99 3.35 4.60
CA ALA A 6 -1.99 3.35 3.53
C ALA A 6 -0.63 3.81 4.06
N ALA A 7 0.41 3.04 3.80
CA ALA A 7 1.77 3.35 4.18
C ALA A 7 2.77 2.82 3.14
N SER A 8 3.94 3.42 3.08
CA SER A 8 5.02 2.92 2.23
C SER A 8 5.74 1.72 2.81
N GLU A 9 5.66 1.52 4.11
CA GLU A 9 6.26 0.39 4.82
C GLU A 9 5.38 -0.02 6.01
N ALA A 10 5.44 -1.30 6.38
CA ALA A 10 4.78 -1.85 7.56
C ALA A 10 5.51 -3.12 8.03
N ALA A 11 5.82 -3.20 9.33
CA ALA A 11 6.30 -4.44 9.93
C ALA A 11 5.16 -5.48 9.95
N PRO A 12 5.47 -6.78 9.71
CA PRO A 12 6.79 -7.37 9.50
C PRO A 12 7.22 -7.45 8.03
N PHE A 13 6.54 -6.81 7.09
CA PHE A 13 6.69 -7.00 5.64
C PHE A 13 7.89 -6.25 5.06
N ALA A 14 7.94 -4.95 5.32
CA ALA A 14 9.01 -4.06 4.84
C ALA A 14 9.28 -2.99 5.89
N LYS A 15 10.56 -2.76 6.21
CA LYS A 15 10.97 -1.81 7.24
C LYS A 15 12.31 -1.17 6.91
N THR A 16 12.35 0.15 6.95
CA THR A 16 13.57 0.96 6.94
C THR A 16 13.65 1.90 8.13
N GLY A 17 12.52 2.30 8.69
CA GLY A 17 12.45 3.27 9.77
C GLY A 17 11.29 3.04 10.74
N GLY A 18 10.98 4.08 11.52
CA GLY A 18 9.93 4.04 12.56
C GLY A 18 8.51 3.95 12.00
N LEU A 19 8.30 4.39 10.74
CA LEU A 19 6.99 4.28 10.10
C LEU A 19 6.50 2.84 10.05
N ALA A 20 7.39 1.89 9.77
CA ALA A 20 7.05 0.48 9.72
C ALA A 20 6.52 -0.04 11.07
N ASP A 21 7.05 0.45 12.19
CA ASP A 21 6.60 0.07 13.52
C ASP A 21 5.21 0.65 13.81
N VAL A 22 4.96 1.90 13.43
CA VAL A 22 3.63 2.53 13.53
C VAL A 22 2.62 1.76 12.69
N ALA A 23 2.94 1.49 11.43
CA ALA A 23 2.06 0.74 10.52
C ALA A 23 1.92 -0.75 10.91
N GLY A 24 2.85 -1.29 11.70
CA GLY A 24 2.77 -2.62 12.27
C GLY A 24 1.93 -2.70 13.55
N GLY A 25 1.86 -1.60 14.33
CA GLY A 25 1.21 -1.58 15.64
C GLY A 25 -0.16 -0.93 15.67
N LEU A 26 -0.35 0.21 15.01
CA LEU A 26 -1.60 0.97 15.05
C LEU A 26 -2.78 0.23 14.40
N PRO A 27 -2.68 -0.37 13.19
CA PRO A 27 -3.80 -1.10 12.59
C PRO A 27 -4.33 -2.25 13.47
N PRO A 28 -3.50 -3.13 14.05
CA PRO A 28 -3.98 -4.14 15.00
C PRO A 28 -4.67 -3.55 16.24
N ALA A 29 -4.16 -2.45 16.78
CA ALA A 29 -4.76 -1.78 17.93
C ALA A 29 -6.15 -1.23 17.59
N LEU A 30 -6.30 -0.58 16.44
CA LEU A 30 -7.61 -0.11 15.96
C LEU A 30 -8.58 -1.27 15.69
N ALA A 31 -8.09 -2.37 15.12
CA ALA A 31 -8.91 -3.56 14.91
C ALA A 31 -9.36 -4.20 16.22
N ALA A 32 -8.54 -4.15 17.27
CA ALA A 32 -8.91 -4.60 18.61
C ALA A 32 -10.04 -3.75 19.24
N LEU A 33 -10.18 -2.49 18.82
CA LEU A 33 -11.27 -1.60 19.19
C LEU A 33 -12.55 -1.81 18.35
N GLY A 34 -12.58 -2.82 17.48
CA GLY A 34 -13.76 -3.19 16.68
C GLY A 34 -13.88 -2.47 15.33
N HIS A 35 -12.79 -1.88 14.82
CA HIS A 35 -12.78 -1.27 13.49
C HIS A 35 -12.40 -2.29 12.40
N ASP A 36 -12.99 -2.20 11.20
CA ASP A 36 -12.51 -2.94 10.01
C ASP A 36 -11.32 -2.17 9.41
N VAL A 37 -10.12 -2.58 9.78
CA VAL A 37 -8.89 -1.95 9.34
C VAL A 37 -8.23 -2.79 8.24
N ARG A 38 -7.90 -2.16 7.14
CA ARG A 38 -7.21 -2.77 6.01
C ARG A 38 -5.95 -1.97 5.70
N VAL A 39 -4.82 -2.66 5.70
CA VAL A 39 -3.52 -2.06 5.40
C VAL A 39 -3.19 -2.25 3.93
N VAL A 40 -2.65 -1.22 3.29
CA VAL A 40 -2.12 -1.30 1.92
C VAL A 40 -0.71 -0.73 1.87
N ILE A 41 0.21 -1.51 1.31
CA ILE A 41 1.62 -1.13 1.09
C ILE A 41 2.08 -1.55 -0.32
N PRO A 42 3.17 -0.99 -0.85
CA PRO A 42 3.79 -1.52 -2.05
C PRO A 42 4.35 -2.94 -1.81
N ARG A 43 4.30 -3.78 -2.85
CA ARG A 43 4.97 -5.07 -2.81
C ARG A 43 6.43 -4.89 -3.25
N TYR A 44 7.30 -4.59 -2.33
CA TYR A 44 8.74 -4.49 -2.58
C TYR A 44 9.38 -5.85 -2.77
N ARG A 45 10.58 -5.87 -3.36
CA ARG A 45 11.41 -7.09 -3.54
C ARG A 45 11.60 -7.86 -2.23
N CYS A 46 11.77 -7.17 -1.10
CA CYS A 46 11.96 -7.79 0.22
C CYS A 46 10.71 -8.46 0.78
N VAL A 47 9.53 -8.20 0.21
CA VAL A 47 8.28 -8.83 0.66
C VAL A 47 8.16 -10.23 0.03
N ASP A 48 8.46 -11.25 0.81
CA ASP A 48 8.43 -12.64 0.39
C ASP A 48 6.98 -13.17 0.34
N ARG A 49 6.55 -13.60 -0.86
CA ARG A 49 5.20 -14.10 -1.10
C ARG A 49 4.89 -15.39 -0.34
N GLU A 50 5.85 -16.31 -0.27
CA GLU A 50 5.66 -17.62 0.36
C GLU A 50 5.64 -17.48 1.88
N ARG A 51 6.63 -16.76 2.43
CA ARG A 51 6.71 -16.49 3.88
C ARG A 51 5.44 -15.85 4.41
N PHE A 52 4.88 -14.86 3.71
CA PHE A 52 3.68 -14.15 4.12
C PHE A 52 2.39 -14.73 3.55
N LYS A 53 2.47 -15.86 2.84
CA LYS A 53 1.32 -16.58 2.24
C LYS A 53 0.45 -15.66 1.38
N LEU A 54 1.11 -14.78 0.61
CA LEU A 54 0.41 -13.84 -0.24
C LEU A 54 -0.22 -14.54 -1.43
N ARG A 55 -1.47 -14.18 -1.72
CA ARG A 55 -2.24 -14.74 -2.85
C ARG A 55 -2.67 -13.62 -3.79
N SER A 56 -2.68 -13.89 -5.08
CA SER A 56 -3.25 -12.97 -6.06
C SER A 56 -4.74 -12.76 -5.75
N LEU A 57 -5.13 -11.49 -5.70
CA LEU A 57 -6.49 -11.09 -5.39
C LEU A 57 -7.22 -10.55 -6.62
N THR A 58 -6.65 -9.54 -7.26
CA THR A 58 -7.26 -8.84 -8.40
C THR A 58 -6.19 -8.10 -9.20
N SER A 59 -6.58 -7.62 -10.37
CA SER A 59 -5.77 -6.68 -11.16
C SER A 59 -6.65 -5.64 -11.82
N PHE A 60 -6.12 -4.44 -11.99
CA PHE A 60 -6.81 -3.32 -12.65
C PHE A 60 -5.79 -2.37 -13.31
N TYR A 61 -6.28 -1.38 -14.03
CA TYR A 61 -5.44 -0.34 -14.63
C TYR A 61 -5.52 0.95 -13.82
N VAL A 62 -4.35 1.50 -13.52
CA VAL A 62 -4.18 2.77 -12.80
C VAL A 62 -3.76 3.85 -13.81
N PRO A 63 -4.48 4.97 -13.91
CA PRO A 63 -4.06 6.07 -14.77
C PRO A 63 -2.82 6.76 -14.18
N VAL A 64 -1.80 6.95 -15.02
CA VAL A 64 -0.55 7.65 -14.69
C VAL A 64 -0.28 8.66 -15.80
N GLY A 65 -0.65 9.90 -15.59
CA GLY A 65 -0.59 10.92 -16.66
C GLY A 65 -1.45 10.55 -17.87
N ALA A 66 -0.84 10.48 -19.04
CA ALA A 66 -1.53 10.18 -20.30
C ALA A 66 -1.74 8.69 -20.59
N TRP A 67 -1.18 7.80 -19.80
CA TRP A 67 -1.26 6.34 -19.98
C TRP A 67 -1.87 5.63 -18.77
N LYS A 68 -2.09 4.33 -18.91
CA LYS A 68 -2.58 3.46 -17.86
C LYS A 68 -1.58 2.34 -17.60
N GLU A 69 -1.24 2.14 -16.33
CA GLU A 69 -0.35 1.07 -15.89
C GLU A 69 -1.16 -0.06 -15.26
N ARG A 70 -0.90 -1.30 -15.67
CA ARG A 70 -1.51 -2.46 -15.02
C ARG A 70 -0.93 -2.62 -13.61
N CYS A 71 -1.82 -2.78 -12.65
CA CYS A 71 -1.54 -3.06 -11.26
C CYS A 71 -2.02 -4.47 -10.93
N GLU A 72 -1.21 -5.25 -10.25
CA GLU A 72 -1.63 -6.48 -9.59
C GLU A 72 -1.68 -6.25 -8.09
N VAL A 73 -2.63 -6.90 -7.43
CA VAL A 73 -2.82 -6.82 -5.98
C VAL A 73 -2.74 -8.20 -5.38
N LEU A 74 -1.86 -8.33 -4.40
CA LEU A 74 -1.81 -9.51 -3.57
C LEU A 74 -2.49 -9.25 -2.24
N ALA A 75 -3.12 -10.26 -1.69
CA ALA A 75 -3.73 -10.23 -0.37
C ALA A 75 -2.99 -11.16 0.60
N GLY A 76 -2.85 -10.70 1.81
CA GLY A 76 -2.32 -11.42 2.95
C GLY A 76 -2.94 -10.92 4.25
N ARG A 77 -2.28 -11.18 5.35
CA ARG A 77 -2.74 -10.74 6.67
C ARG A 77 -1.56 -10.24 7.49
N MET A 78 -1.81 -9.22 8.27
CA MET A 78 -0.87 -8.74 9.27
C MET A 78 -0.99 -9.58 10.55
N ASP A 79 -2.23 -9.85 10.95
CA ASP A 79 -2.61 -10.74 12.05
C ASP A 79 -3.98 -11.42 11.77
N SER A 80 -4.62 -11.98 12.79
CA SER A 80 -5.93 -12.62 12.65
C SER A 80 -7.07 -11.64 12.32
N ARG A 81 -6.91 -10.34 12.56
CA ARG A 81 -7.94 -9.30 12.43
C ARG A 81 -7.69 -8.39 11.23
N VAL A 82 -6.44 -8.05 10.91
CA VAL A 82 -6.07 -7.05 9.91
C VAL A 82 -5.69 -7.70 8.59
N LYS A 83 -6.44 -7.38 7.53
CA LYS A 83 -6.09 -7.74 6.15
C LYS A 83 -5.00 -6.80 5.64
N ALA A 84 -4.02 -7.35 4.93
CA ALA A 84 -2.95 -6.59 4.29
C ALA A 84 -3.02 -6.80 2.77
N TYR A 85 -2.92 -5.71 2.03
CA TYR A 85 -2.89 -5.70 0.58
C TYR A 85 -1.57 -5.15 0.08
N PHE A 86 -1.09 -5.71 -1.02
CA PHE A 86 0.22 -5.39 -1.58
C PHE A 86 0.04 -4.98 -3.03
N ILE A 87 0.36 -3.72 -3.32
CA ILE A 87 0.34 -3.17 -4.68
C ILE A 87 1.59 -3.65 -5.39
N GLU A 88 1.42 -4.51 -6.39
CA GLU A 88 2.51 -5.09 -7.13
C GLU A 88 2.66 -4.43 -8.49
N LYS A 89 3.86 -3.94 -8.73
CA LYS A 89 4.34 -3.41 -10.00
C LYS A 89 5.86 -3.49 -10.02
N ASP A 90 6.42 -4.49 -10.68
CA ASP A 90 7.86 -4.79 -10.66
C ASP A 90 8.70 -3.60 -11.10
N ARG A 91 8.28 -2.89 -12.17
CA ARG A 91 8.95 -1.66 -12.64
C ARG A 91 9.20 -0.66 -11.52
N TYR A 92 8.27 -0.53 -10.57
CA TYR A 92 8.33 0.44 -9.48
C TYR A 92 8.88 -0.13 -8.18
N PHE A 93 8.56 -1.38 -7.84
CA PHE A 93 8.78 -1.89 -6.49
C PHE A 93 9.70 -3.10 -6.39
N ASP A 94 10.02 -3.78 -7.50
CA ASP A 94 11.02 -4.87 -7.49
C ASP A 94 12.44 -4.29 -7.60
N ARG A 95 12.87 -3.60 -6.53
CA ARG A 95 14.15 -2.90 -6.46
C ARG A 95 14.92 -3.26 -5.19
N PRO A 96 16.26 -3.06 -5.15
CA PRO A 96 17.07 -3.38 -3.97
C PRO A 96 16.67 -2.61 -2.71
N GLY A 97 16.33 -1.35 -2.82
CA GLY A 97 15.89 -0.50 -1.70
C GLY A 97 14.45 -0.03 -1.86
N LEU A 98 13.82 0.38 -0.75
CA LEU A 98 12.44 0.86 -0.78
C LEU A 98 12.34 2.22 -1.48
N TYR A 99 13.28 3.13 -1.21
CA TYR A 99 13.24 4.53 -1.68
C TYR A 99 14.45 4.92 -2.54
N GLY A 100 15.54 4.18 -2.43
CA GLY A 100 16.80 4.49 -3.09
C GLY A 100 17.85 3.41 -2.87
N THR A 101 19.09 3.78 -3.16
CA THR A 101 20.30 2.96 -2.96
C THR A 101 21.35 3.76 -2.18
N ALA A 102 22.54 3.21 -2.01
CA ALA A 102 23.67 3.94 -1.41
C ALA A 102 24.07 5.19 -2.22
N GLN A 103 23.65 5.29 -3.49
CA GLN A 103 23.91 6.44 -4.37
C GLN A 103 22.85 7.55 -4.23
N GLY A 104 21.80 7.33 -3.45
CA GLY A 104 20.71 8.29 -3.23
C GLY A 104 19.34 7.75 -3.60
N ASP A 105 18.36 8.63 -3.54
CA ASP A 105 16.97 8.32 -3.83
C ASP A 105 16.73 7.99 -5.30
N TYR A 106 15.73 7.16 -5.58
CA TYR A 106 15.33 6.91 -6.96
C TYR A 106 14.71 8.18 -7.57
N ALA A 107 15.18 8.55 -8.76
CA ALA A 107 14.72 9.75 -9.46
C ALA A 107 13.22 9.74 -9.82
N ASP A 108 12.63 8.54 -9.93
CA ASP A 108 11.22 8.34 -10.25
C ASP A 108 10.33 8.13 -9.01
N ASN A 109 10.76 8.48 -7.82
CA ASN A 109 9.98 8.30 -6.59
C ASN A 109 8.62 9.00 -6.64
N ALA A 110 8.52 10.17 -7.27
CA ALA A 110 7.24 10.87 -7.45
C ALA A 110 6.25 10.03 -8.25
N GLU A 111 6.67 9.45 -9.39
CA GLU A 111 5.83 8.59 -10.23
C GLU A 111 5.45 7.29 -9.52
N ARG A 112 6.43 6.66 -8.83
CA ARG A 112 6.22 5.42 -8.06
C ARG A 112 5.13 5.56 -7.01
N PHE A 113 5.18 6.61 -6.22
CA PHE A 113 4.26 6.82 -5.11
C PHE A 113 2.97 7.53 -5.54
N LEU A 114 2.94 8.24 -6.65
CA LEU A 114 1.69 8.61 -7.32
C LEU A 114 0.93 7.36 -7.78
N PHE A 115 1.61 6.42 -8.46
CA PHE A 115 1.03 5.15 -8.85
C PHE A 115 0.48 4.38 -7.64
N PHE A 116 1.28 4.26 -6.57
CA PHE A 116 0.86 3.59 -5.34
C PHE A 116 -0.39 4.22 -4.72
N SER A 117 -0.40 5.54 -4.59
CA SER A 117 -1.53 6.30 -4.01
C SER A 117 -2.83 6.06 -4.78
N ARG A 118 -2.78 6.11 -6.10
CA ARG A 118 -3.93 5.83 -6.98
C ARG A 118 -4.35 4.36 -6.92
N ALA A 119 -3.39 3.45 -6.99
CA ALA A 119 -3.67 2.02 -6.90
C ALA A 119 -4.35 1.64 -5.59
N ALA A 120 -3.95 2.25 -4.47
CA ALA A 120 -4.55 2.02 -3.17
C ALA A 120 -6.02 2.49 -3.09
N LEU A 121 -6.38 3.58 -3.79
CA LEU A 121 -7.76 4.03 -3.89
C LEU A 121 -8.57 3.16 -4.86
N GLU A 122 -8.03 2.80 -6.02
CA GLU A 122 -8.69 1.89 -6.98
C GLU A 122 -8.91 0.49 -6.37
N LEU A 123 -8.01 0.04 -5.50
CA LEU A 123 -8.20 -1.19 -4.74
C LEU A 123 -9.52 -1.19 -3.96
N CYS A 124 -9.88 -0.05 -3.34
CA CYS A 124 -11.13 0.05 -2.57
C CYS A 124 -12.35 -0.28 -3.44
N ARG A 125 -12.38 0.21 -4.69
CA ARG A 125 -13.43 -0.15 -5.66
C ARG A 125 -13.38 -1.62 -6.05
N ALA A 126 -12.19 -2.13 -6.34
CA ALA A 126 -12.01 -3.50 -6.81
C ALA A 126 -12.42 -4.56 -5.78
N ILE A 127 -12.41 -4.21 -4.49
CA ILE A 127 -12.77 -5.13 -3.39
C ILE A 127 -14.09 -4.76 -2.68
N ASP A 128 -14.86 -3.83 -3.26
CA ASP A 128 -16.10 -3.31 -2.68
C ASP A 128 -15.95 -2.86 -1.21
N PHE A 129 -14.92 -2.06 -0.98
CA PHE A 129 -14.61 -1.51 0.34
C PHE A 129 -14.65 0.01 0.34
N THR A 130 -15.72 0.60 0.83
CA THR A 130 -15.84 2.05 1.00
C THR A 130 -15.35 2.42 2.40
N PRO A 131 -14.15 3.01 2.53
CA PRO A 131 -13.61 3.40 3.83
C PRO A 131 -14.29 4.67 4.35
N ASP A 132 -14.62 4.68 5.64
CA ASP A 132 -15.02 5.90 6.35
C ASP A 132 -13.82 6.84 6.51
N ILE A 133 -12.62 6.24 6.71
CA ILE A 133 -11.35 6.95 6.90
C ILE A 133 -10.29 6.37 5.96
N VAL A 134 -9.59 7.25 5.24
CA VAL A 134 -8.33 6.95 4.56
C VAL A 134 -7.20 7.57 5.38
N HIS A 135 -6.44 6.72 6.06
CA HIS A 135 -5.31 7.12 6.90
C HIS A 135 -4.02 7.06 6.06
N CYS A 136 -3.57 8.24 5.66
CA CYS A 136 -2.37 8.43 4.84
C CYS A 136 -1.15 8.63 5.74
N ASN A 137 -0.04 7.95 5.44
CA ASN A 137 1.17 8.01 6.24
C ASN A 137 2.35 8.46 5.37
N ASP A 138 2.95 9.57 5.79
CA ASP A 138 4.14 10.16 5.19
C ASP A 138 3.95 10.63 3.73
N TRP A 139 5.00 11.18 3.14
CA TRP A 139 4.99 11.79 1.80
C TRP A 139 4.59 10.82 0.68
N GLN A 140 4.90 9.53 0.84
CA GLN A 140 4.59 8.50 -0.15
C GLN A 140 3.09 8.29 -0.38
N THR A 141 2.25 8.70 0.54
CA THR A 141 0.79 8.67 0.42
C THR A 141 0.17 10.05 0.22
N GLY A 142 1.01 11.08 0.07
CA GLY A 142 0.60 12.48 -0.03
C GLY A 142 -0.29 12.80 -1.24
N PHE A 143 -0.30 11.96 -2.28
CA PHE A 143 -1.19 12.11 -3.43
C PHE A 143 -2.62 11.62 -3.20
N MET A 144 -2.85 10.78 -2.18
CA MET A 144 -4.18 10.20 -1.94
C MET A 144 -5.26 11.24 -1.62
N PRO A 145 -5.02 12.27 -0.79
CA PRO A 145 -6.03 13.29 -0.50
C PRO A 145 -6.47 14.08 -1.74
N LEU A 146 -5.56 14.26 -2.72
CA LEU A 146 -5.85 14.98 -3.97
C LEU A 146 -6.73 14.16 -4.91
N ASP A 147 -6.55 12.85 -4.93
CA ASP A 147 -7.20 11.94 -5.88
C ASP A 147 -8.49 11.31 -5.32
N ARG A 148 -8.75 11.45 -4.02
CA ARG A 148 -9.91 10.84 -3.33
C ARG A 148 -11.26 11.19 -3.98
N LYS A 149 -11.43 12.43 -4.44
CA LYS A 149 -12.68 12.89 -5.09
C LYS A 149 -12.96 12.20 -6.44
N SER A 150 -11.92 11.61 -7.05
CA SER A 150 -12.05 10.94 -8.35
C SER A 150 -12.40 9.46 -8.21
N VAL A 151 -12.28 8.90 -7.00
CA VAL A 151 -12.32 7.44 -6.76
C VAL A 151 -13.41 7.03 -5.77
N VAL A 152 -13.91 7.93 -4.93
CA VAL A 152 -14.93 7.63 -3.88
C VAL A 152 -16.20 8.40 -4.12
#